data_58ece2786349be70ba6ebdb266b874bf
#
_entry.id   58ece2786349be70ba6ebdb266b874bf
#
_cell.length_a   1.000
_cell.length_b   1.000
_cell.length_c   1.000
_cell.angle_alpha   90.00
_cell.angle_beta   90.00
_cell.angle_gamma   90.00
#
_symmetry.space_group_name_H-M   'P 1'
#
loop_
_entity.id
_entity.type
_entity.pdbx_description
1 polymer ?
#
loop_
_entity_poly.entity_id
_entity_poly.type
_entity_poly.pdbx_seq_one_letter_code
_entity_poly.pdbx_strand_id
1 'polypeptide(L)'
;DEAGQLMKEWIDQINACVRGTNPFPKRTYYTLNPGGPSHAYFKRLFIDRRFEDKEKPEKYNFIQALVQDNKVLMQMQPEYIEQLETLPPKLREAWLHGRWDVYEGQFFEEFRDDPERYKDRRWTHVIEPFEIPDGWTICRSYDFGYGKPFSCAWWAVDYDGVLYRILELYGCTKTPNEGVKWNPDKQFAEISRIERTHAWLKGKNIIGVADPACWAADRG
;
A
#
# COMPACT_ATOMS: atom_id res chain seq x y z
N ASP A 1 14.20 -18.60 -7.67
CA ASP A 1 14.33 -17.53 -8.66
C ASP A 1 12.95 -16.98 -8.99
N GLU A 2 12.88 -15.68 -9.30
CA GLU A 2 11.62 -14.97 -9.58
C GLU A 2 10.52 -15.19 -8.52
N ALA A 3 10.92 -15.21 -7.25
CA ALA A 3 10.03 -15.53 -6.14
C ALA A 3 8.84 -14.56 -6.01
N GLY A 4 8.98 -13.33 -6.53
CA GLY A 4 7.89 -12.35 -6.59
C GLY A 4 6.68 -12.80 -7.41
N GLN A 5 6.88 -13.71 -8.37
CA GLN A 5 5.82 -14.25 -9.23
C GLN A 5 5.03 -15.40 -8.58
N LEU A 6 5.50 -15.93 -7.46
CA LEU A 6 4.82 -16.97 -6.73
C LEU A 6 3.73 -16.38 -5.82
N MET A 7 2.66 -17.13 -5.61
CA MET A 7 1.69 -16.81 -4.56
C MET A 7 2.30 -17.09 -3.19
N LYS A 8 1.91 -16.33 -2.16
CA LYS A 8 2.45 -16.49 -0.80
C LYS A 8 2.29 -17.90 -0.26
N GLU A 9 1.16 -18.54 -0.54
CA GLU A 9 0.86 -19.91 -0.12
C GLU A 9 1.87 -20.92 -0.67
N TRP A 10 2.36 -20.71 -1.89
CA TRP A 10 3.39 -21.55 -2.49
C TRP A 10 4.76 -21.34 -1.86
N ILE A 11 5.07 -20.08 -1.52
CA ILE A 11 6.29 -19.75 -0.78
C ILE A 11 6.29 -20.45 0.58
N ASP A 12 5.15 -20.42 1.29
CA ASP A 12 5.00 -21.11 2.59
C ASP A 12 5.21 -22.62 2.46
N GLN A 13 4.64 -23.23 1.42
CA GLN A 13 4.82 -24.67 1.14
C GLN A 13 6.29 -25.03 0.83
N ILE A 14 6.95 -24.22 0.00
CA ILE A 14 8.37 -24.39 -0.32
C ILE A 14 9.22 -24.28 0.96
N ASN A 15 8.97 -23.28 1.79
CA ASN A 15 9.68 -23.09 3.05
C ASN A 15 9.46 -24.26 4.02
N ALA A 16 8.27 -24.84 4.07
CA ALA A 16 7.98 -26.01 4.89
C ALA A 16 8.77 -27.25 4.45
N CYS A 17 9.22 -27.32 3.20
CA CYS A 17 10.05 -28.39 2.67
C CYS A 17 11.54 -28.23 3.04
N VAL A 18 11.97 -27.06 3.53
CA VAL A 18 13.37 -26.79 3.91
C VAL A 18 13.69 -27.44 5.26
N ARG A 19 13.98 -28.73 5.23
CA ARG A 19 14.25 -29.56 6.41
C ARG A 19 15.34 -30.59 6.13
N GLY A 20 15.94 -31.11 7.17
CA GLY A 20 16.94 -32.18 7.06
C GLY A 20 17.69 -32.40 8.37
N THR A 21 18.29 -33.58 8.51
CA THR A 21 18.98 -34.03 9.72
C THR A 21 20.47 -33.73 9.75
N ASN A 22 21.04 -33.22 8.64
CA ASN A 22 22.43 -32.83 8.57
C ASN A 22 22.71 -31.55 9.39
N PRO A 23 23.97 -31.29 9.80
CA PRO A 23 24.33 -30.15 10.65
C PRO A 23 24.36 -28.80 9.93
N PHE A 24 24.16 -28.75 8.61
CA PHE A 24 24.22 -27.50 7.85
C PHE A 24 22.99 -26.63 8.09
N PRO A 25 23.15 -25.30 8.09
CA PRO A 25 22.03 -24.36 8.22
C PRO A 25 20.98 -24.60 7.13
N LYS A 26 19.71 -24.59 7.52
CA LYS A 26 18.58 -24.64 6.59
C LYS A 26 18.19 -23.22 6.24
N ARG A 27 18.37 -22.85 4.97
CA ARG A 27 18.11 -21.49 4.46
C ARG A 27 17.38 -21.55 3.15
N THR A 28 16.50 -20.57 2.94
CA THR A 28 15.88 -20.29 1.64
C THR A 28 16.47 -18.97 1.12
N TYR A 29 16.84 -18.97 -0.15
CA TYR A 29 17.28 -17.78 -0.86
C TYR A 29 16.25 -17.44 -1.91
N TYR A 30 15.81 -16.20 -1.93
CA TYR A 30 14.87 -15.67 -2.89
C TYR A 30 15.59 -14.67 -3.78
N THR A 31 15.53 -14.85 -5.09
CA THR A 31 15.91 -13.84 -6.07
C THR A 31 14.66 -13.34 -6.73
N LEU A 32 14.48 -12.04 -6.78
CA LEU A 32 13.29 -11.41 -7.34
C LEU A 32 13.53 -9.94 -7.64
N ASN A 33 12.77 -9.41 -8.58
CA ASN A 33 12.59 -7.98 -8.77
C ASN A 33 11.33 -7.51 -8.02
N PRO A 34 11.25 -6.21 -7.63
CA PRO A 34 10.02 -5.65 -7.10
C PRO A 34 8.86 -5.85 -8.08
N GLY A 35 7.69 -6.26 -7.57
CA GLY A 35 6.49 -6.58 -8.36
C GLY A 35 5.99 -8.01 -8.15
N GLY A 36 4.89 -8.34 -8.83
CA GLY A 36 4.26 -9.65 -8.77
C GLY A 36 3.35 -9.88 -7.55
N PRO A 37 2.67 -11.05 -7.51
CA PRO A 37 1.65 -11.37 -6.50
C PRO A 37 2.15 -11.33 -5.05
N SER A 38 3.42 -11.67 -4.81
CA SER A 38 4.03 -11.66 -3.47
C SER A 38 4.81 -10.39 -3.14
N HIS A 39 4.71 -9.34 -3.96
CA HIS A 39 5.42 -8.08 -3.73
C HIS A 39 5.20 -7.54 -2.31
N ALA A 40 3.94 -7.41 -1.89
CA ALA A 40 3.59 -6.87 -0.57
C ALA A 40 4.17 -7.71 0.58
N TYR A 41 4.20 -9.04 0.43
CA TYR A 41 4.79 -9.95 1.41
C TYR A 41 6.31 -9.73 1.55
N PHE A 42 7.04 -9.71 0.43
CA PHE A 42 8.49 -9.50 0.44
C PHE A 42 8.85 -8.09 0.91
N LYS A 43 8.11 -7.06 0.46
CA LYS A 43 8.31 -5.68 0.90
C LYS A 43 8.14 -5.56 2.41
N ARG A 44 7.03 -6.02 2.97
CA ARG A 44 6.75 -5.98 4.40
C ARG A 44 7.87 -6.63 5.21
N LEU A 45 8.28 -7.83 4.80
CA LEU A 45 9.18 -8.67 5.59
C LEU A 45 10.65 -8.26 5.48
N PHE A 46 11.12 -7.93 4.27
CA PHE A 46 12.54 -7.72 4.00
C PHE A 46 12.94 -6.24 3.86
N ILE A 47 12.03 -5.39 3.36
CA ILE A 47 12.32 -3.97 3.11
C ILE A 47 11.83 -3.13 4.29
N ASP A 48 10.52 -3.18 4.60
CA ASP A 48 9.91 -2.41 5.69
C ASP A 48 10.25 -2.98 7.06
N ARG A 49 10.73 -4.23 7.13
CA ARG A 49 11.08 -4.98 8.34
C ARG A 49 9.95 -5.00 9.38
N ARG A 50 8.72 -5.13 8.92
CA ARG A 50 7.52 -5.27 9.76
C ARG A 50 7.25 -6.75 9.99
N PHE A 51 7.45 -7.19 11.24
CA PHE A 51 7.35 -8.60 11.62
C PHE A 51 6.07 -8.87 12.39
N GLU A 52 5.49 -10.05 12.18
CA GLU A 52 4.37 -10.59 12.96
C GLU A 52 4.90 -11.38 14.17
N ASP A 53 4.01 -11.71 15.13
CA ASP A 53 4.38 -12.27 16.44
C ASP A 53 5.29 -13.52 16.39
N LYS A 54 5.23 -14.31 15.32
CA LYS A 54 6.03 -15.53 15.14
C LYS A 54 7.28 -15.35 14.26
N GLU A 55 7.42 -14.18 13.67
CA GLU A 55 8.54 -13.86 12.78
C GLU A 55 9.69 -13.26 13.59
N LYS A 56 10.89 -13.84 13.46
CA LYS A 56 12.08 -13.38 14.18
C LYS A 56 12.95 -12.55 13.27
N PRO A 57 13.16 -11.25 13.55
CA PRO A 57 13.90 -10.31 12.67
C PRO A 57 15.27 -10.80 12.24
N GLU A 58 15.98 -11.51 13.11
CA GLU A 58 17.33 -12.03 12.88
C GLU A 58 17.38 -13.15 11.82
N LYS A 59 16.24 -13.72 11.46
CA LYS A 59 16.14 -14.77 10.42
C LYS A 59 15.98 -14.22 9.01
N TYR A 60 15.75 -12.92 8.87
CA TYR A 60 15.46 -12.29 7.59
C TYR A 60 16.53 -11.29 7.23
N ASN A 61 17.17 -11.48 6.09
CA ASN A 61 18.19 -10.60 5.58
C ASN A 61 17.91 -10.22 4.13
N PHE A 62 18.10 -8.95 3.80
CA PHE A 62 17.96 -8.42 2.46
C PHE A 62 19.30 -7.93 1.95
N ILE A 63 19.62 -8.30 0.72
CA ILE A 63 20.79 -7.82 0.00
C ILE A 63 20.28 -7.25 -1.31
N GLN A 64 20.39 -5.94 -1.46
CA GLN A 64 20.09 -5.29 -2.73
C GLN A 64 21.23 -5.58 -3.72
N ALA A 65 20.85 -5.95 -4.93
CA ALA A 65 21.75 -6.09 -6.06
C ALA A 65 21.09 -5.42 -7.26
N LEU A 66 21.72 -4.39 -7.78
CA LEU A 66 21.29 -3.68 -8.98
C LEU A 66 22.03 -4.21 -10.21
N VAL A 67 21.50 -3.93 -11.38
CA VAL A 67 22.11 -4.34 -12.63
C VAL A 67 23.55 -3.84 -12.75
N GLN A 68 23.84 -2.64 -12.26
CA GLN A 68 25.16 -2.02 -12.26
C GLN A 68 26.18 -2.77 -11.36
N ASP A 69 25.72 -3.55 -10.39
CA ASP A 69 26.60 -4.33 -9.51
C ASP A 69 27.15 -5.56 -10.22
N ASN A 70 26.49 -6.01 -11.29
CA ASN A 70 26.95 -7.12 -12.11
C ASN A 70 28.00 -6.65 -13.14
N LYS A 71 29.25 -6.51 -12.69
CA LYS A 71 30.36 -6.02 -13.53
C LYS A 71 30.58 -6.84 -14.79
N VAL A 72 30.34 -8.16 -14.72
CA VAL A 72 30.50 -9.04 -15.87
C VAL A 72 29.44 -8.73 -16.93
N LEU A 73 28.18 -8.58 -16.51
CA LEU A 73 27.10 -8.23 -17.40
C LEU A 73 27.35 -6.85 -18.04
N MET A 74 27.79 -5.88 -17.26
CA MET A 74 28.09 -4.52 -17.74
C MET A 74 29.24 -4.46 -18.75
N GLN A 75 30.21 -5.38 -18.65
CA GLN A 75 31.27 -5.49 -19.62
C GLN A 75 30.88 -6.22 -20.90
N MET A 76 30.05 -7.24 -20.78
CA MET A 76 29.66 -8.10 -21.92
C MET A 76 28.43 -7.59 -22.66
N GLN A 77 27.55 -6.87 -22.00
CA GLN A 77 26.28 -6.39 -22.55
C GLN A 77 25.91 -5.02 -21.99
N PRO A 78 26.68 -3.97 -22.29
CA PRO A 78 26.42 -2.61 -21.75
C PRO A 78 25.04 -2.06 -22.18
N GLU A 79 24.57 -2.44 -23.37
CA GLU A 79 23.25 -2.06 -23.91
C GLU A 79 22.07 -2.58 -23.10
N TYR A 80 22.27 -3.50 -22.16
CA TYR A 80 21.19 -4.01 -21.32
C TYR A 80 20.57 -2.91 -20.43
N ILE A 81 21.37 -1.95 -19.98
CA ILE A 81 20.84 -0.78 -19.26
C ILE A 81 19.90 0.02 -20.16
N GLU A 82 20.28 0.27 -21.41
CA GLU A 82 19.46 1.00 -22.37
C GLU A 82 18.11 0.28 -22.61
N GLN A 83 18.13 -1.06 -22.66
CA GLN A 83 16.90 -1.85 -22.76
C GLN A 83 16.00 -1.64 -21.52
N LEU A 84 16.56 -1.64 -20.33
CA LEU A 84 15.79 -1.37 -19.09
C LEU A 84 15.23 0.06 -19.05
N GLU A 85 15.93 1.02 -19.61
CA GLU A 85 15.46 2.42 -19.70
C GLU A 85 14.23 2.57 -20.62
N THR A 86 14.05 1.68 -21.60
CA THR A 86 12.87 1.67 -22.47
C THR A 86 11.62 1.08 -21.85
N LEU A 87 11.73 0.45 -20.66
CA LEU A 87 10.60 -0.11 -19.97
C LEU A 87 9.60 0.98 -19.53
N PRO A 88 8.32 0.62 -19.34
CA PRO A 88 7.34 1.50 -18.73
C PRO A 88 7.88 2.08 -17.41
N PRO A 89 7.57 3.34 -17.06
CA PRO A 89 8.18 4.04 -15.93
C PRO A 89 8.19 3.25 -14.62
N LYS A 90 7.10 2.56 -14.29
CA LYS A 90 7.01 1.73 -13.08
C LYS A 90 7.98 0.55 -13.09
N LEU A 91 8.05 -0.18 -14.20
CA LEU A 91 8.96 -1.31 -14.33
C LEU A 91 10.41 -0.86 -14.32
N ARG A 92 10.71 0.27 -14.94
CA ARG A 92 12.03 0.88 -14.92
C ARG A 92 12.45 1.24 -13.49
N GLU A 93 11.60 1.92 -12.73
CA GLU A 93 11.87 2.23 -11.31
C GLU A 93 12.09 0.96 -10.47
N ALA A 94 11.31 -0.07 -10.71
CA ALA A 94 11.42 -1.34 -10.00
C ALA A 94 12.70 -2.12 -10.38
N TRP A 95 12.98 -2.28 -11.66
CA TRP A 95 14.00 -3.22 -12.14
C TRP A 95 15.38 -2.58 -12.34
N LEU A 96 15.42 -1.33 -12.84
CA LEU A 96 16.69 -0.60 -13.01
C LEU A 96 17.16 0.04 -11.70
N HIS A 97 16.24 0.61 -10.93
CA HIS A 97 16.56 1.35 -9.71
C HIS A 97 16.26 0.56 -8.43
N GLY A 98 15.68 -0.65 -8.52
CA GLY A 98 15.40 -1.50 -7.37
C GLY A 98 14.37 -0.90 -6.39
N ARG A 99 13.44 -0.06 -6.89
CA ARG A 99 12.45 0.64 -6.06
C ARG A 99 11.31 -0.30 -5.67
N TRP A 100 11.07 -0.42 -4.38
CA TRP A 100 10.01 -1.25 -3.82
C TRP A 100 8.68 -0.52 -3.61
N ASP A 101 8.68 0.80 -3.76
CA ASP A 101 7.50 1.63 -3.58
C ASP A 101 6.69 1.81 -4.87
N VAL A 102 7.00 1.02 -5.89
CA VAL A 102 6.31 1.01 -7.17
C VAL A 102 5.12 0.06 -7.07
N TYR A 103 3.92 0.61 -6.91
CA TYR A 103 2.69 -0.20 -6.80
C TYR A 103 2.15 -0.54 -8.20
N GLU A 104 2.19 -1.83 -8.55
CA GLU A 104 1.47 -2.33 -9.70
C GLU A 104 -0.04 -2.23 -9.43
N GLY A 105 -0.80 -1.65 -10.37
CA GLY A 105 -2.25 -1.48 -10.23
C GLY A 105 -2.70 -0.18 -9.55
N GLN A 106 -1.82 0.76 -9.25
CA GLN A 106 -2.21 2.09 -8.83
C GLN A 106 -2.96 2.80 -9.97
N PHE A 107 -4.23 3.18 -9.72
CA PHE A 107 -5.06 3.82 -10.74
C PHE A 107 -4.54 5.24 -11.08
N PHE A 108 -4.12 5.99 -10.05
CA PHE A 108 -3.50 7.32 -10.21
C PHE A 108 -1.98 7.19 -10.14
N GLU A 109 -1.33 7.06 -11.29
CA GLU A 109 0.12 6.89 -11.38
C GLU A 109 0.90 8.14 -10.94
N GLU A 110 0.27 9.30 -11.04
CA GLU A 110 0.83 10.60 -10.65
C GLU A 110 0.82 10.81 -9.15
N PHE A 111 0.05 10.02 -8.37
CA PHE A 111 -0.02 10.20 -6.93
C PHE A 111 1.36 9.97 -6.29
N ARG A 112 1.83 10.98 -5.60
CA ARG A 112 3.14 11.00 -4.93
C ARG A 112 2.98 11.40 -3.48
N ASP A 113 3.67 10.67 -2.63
CA ASP A 113 3.93 11.02 -1.24
C ASP A 113 5.43 11.27 -1.10
N ASP A 114 5.82 12.56 -1.02
CA ASP A 114 7.20 12.99 -0.90
C ASP A 114 7.37 13.81 0.39
N PRO A 115 7.77 13.17 1.51
CA PRO A 115 7.90 13.83 2.81
C PRO A 115 8.87 15.01 2.83
N GLU A 116 9.89 15.01 1.98
CA GLU A 116 10.86 16.10 1.90
C GLU A 116 10.24 17.39 1.30
N ARG A 117 9.10 17.24 0.60
CA ARG A 117 8.43 18.32 -0.13
C ARG A 117 7.05 18.69 0.40
N TYR A 118 6.64 18.19 1.56
CA TYR A 118 5.33 18.52 2.13
C TYR A 118 5.07 20.02 2.26
N LYS A 119 6.11 20.81 2.53
CA LYS A 119 6.01 22.28 2.64
C LYS A 119 5.94 22.99 1.30
N ASP A 120 6.54 22.43 0.27
CA ASP A 120 6.57 23.04 -1.07
C ASP A 120 5.21 22.88 -1.79
N ARG A 121 4.40 21.89 -1.45
CA ARG A 121 3.12 21.55 -2.10
C ARG A 121 3.22 21.35 -3.61
N ARG A 122 4.42 21.27 -4.16
CA ARG A 122 4.70 20.92 -5.53
C ARG A 122 5.22 19.50 -5.57
N TRP A 123 4.89 18.76 -6.60
CA TRP A 123 5.40 17.40 -6.82
C TRP A 123 4.98 16.36 -5.77
N THR A 124 4.14 16.73 -4.80
CA THR A 124 3.57 15.82 -3.81
C THR A 124 2.05 16.03 -3.69
N HIS A 125 1.32 14.95 -3.44
CA HIS A 125 -0.12 14.98 -3.16
C HIS A 125 -0.42 14.87 -1.67
N VAL A 126 0.60 14.57 -0.88
CA VAL A 126 0.54 14.57 0.59
C VAL A 126 1.25 15.81 1.11
N ILE A 127 0.62 16.49 2.05
CA ILE A 127 1.14 17.72 2.67
C ILE A 127 1.18 17.58 4.19
N GLU A 128 1.92 18.44 4.86
CA GLU A 128 1.89 18.50 6.33
C GLU A 128 0.47 18.74 6.84
N PRO A 129 0.04 18.03 7.90
CA PRO A 129 -1.22 18.30 8.57
C PRO A 129 -1.29 19.78 9.03
N PHE A 130 -2.46 20.38 8.89
CA PHE A 130 -2.72 21.74 9.31
C PHE A 130 -4.09 21.85 9.96
N GLU A 131 -4.33 22.91 10.71
CA GLU A 131 -5.62 23.17 11.34
C GLU A 131 -6.67 23.54 10.30
N ILE A 132 -7.79 22.82 10.28
CA ILE A 132 -8.85 23.04 9.30
C ILE A 132 -9.65 24.29 9.70
N PRO A 133 -9.70 25.35 8.87
CA PRO A 133 -10.46 26.55 9.16
C PRO A 133 -11.96 26.25 9.36
N ASP A 134 -12.58 26.93 10.31
CA ASP A 134 -13.99 26.71 10.66
C ASP A 134 -14.97 26.94 9.50
N GLY A 135 -14.64 27.85 8.60
CA GLY A 135 -15.49 28.19 7.45
C GLY A 135 -15.41 27.19 6.28
N TRP A 136 -14.54 26.16 6.36
CA TRP A 136 -14.45 25.19 5.29
C TRP A 136 -15.57 24.14 5.36
N THR A 137 -16.01 23.71 4.19
CA THR A 137 -17.03 22.63 4.11
C THR A 137 -16.39 21.31 4.43
N ILE A 138 -17.03 20.55 5.32
CA ILE A 138 -16.62 19.15 5.58
C ILE A 138 -17.61 18.21 4.89
N CYS A 139 -17.08 17.28 4.12
CA CYS A 139 -17.88 16.22 3.53
C CYS A 139 -17.28 14.85 3.82
N ARG A 140 -18.12 13.83 3.67
CA ARG A 140 -17.76 12.42 3.85
C ARG A 140 -18.18 11.65 2.61
N SER A 141 -17.25 10.86 2.07
CA SER A 141 -17.53 9.84 1.06
C SER A 141 -17.57 8.47 1.71
N TYR A 142 -18.48 7.61 1.27
CA TYR A 142 -18.62 6.25 1.77
C TYR A 142 -18.81 5.27 0.62
N ASP A 143 -18.04 4.22 0.64
CA ASP A 143 -18.13 3.06 -0.25
C ASP A 143 -18.26 1.80 0.57
N PHE A 144 -19.34 1.04 0.37
CA PHE A 144 -19.68 -0.15 1.15
C PHE A 144 -18.79 -1.33 0.79
N GLY A 145 -18.37 -2.07 1.80
CA GLY A 145 -17.72 -3.37 1.67
C GLY A 145 -18.00 -4.26 2.87
N TYR A 146 -18.00 -5.56 2.65
CA TYR A 146 -18.11 -6.59 3.69
C TYR A 146 -16.98 -7.61 3.59
N GLY A 147 -16.99 -8.45 2.55
CA GLY A 147 -15.88 -9.36 2.23
C GLY A 147 -14.68 -8.65 1.60
N LYS A 148 -14.93 -7.55 0.90
CA LYS A 148 -13.93 -6.56 0.48
C LYS A 148 -13.95 -5.39 1.47
N PRO A 149 -12.83 -4.64 1.59
CA PRO A 149 -12.79 -3.48 2.47
C PRO A 149 -13.84 -2.44 2.10
N PHE A 150 -14.51 -1.85 3.10
CA PHE A 150 -15.24 -0.61 2.91
C PHE A 150 -14.29 0.59 3.06
N SER A 151 -14.66 1.73 2.52
CA SER A 151 -13.93 2.98 2.69
C SER A 151 -14.87 4.10 3.13
N CYS A 152 -14.46 4.83 4.15
CA CYS A 152 -15.10 6.07 4.56
C CYS A 152 -14.02 7.13 4.71
N ALA A 153 -14.05 8.16 3.88
CA ALA A 153 -13.08 9.24 3.91
C ALA A 153 -13.77 10.57 4.22
N TRP A 154 -13.11 11.40 5.06
CA TRP A 154 -13.54 12.76 5.34
C TRP A 154 -12.65 13.75 4.61
N TRP A 155 -13.28 14.78 4.06
CA TRP A 155 -12.67 15.77 3.21
C TRP A 155 -13.00 17.17 3.72
N ALA A 156 -12.01 18.03 3.75
CA ALA A 156 -12.20 19.47 3.87
C ALA A 156 -12.11 20.09 2.49
N VAL A 157 -13.01 21.03 2.21
CA VAL A 157 -13.05 21.75 0.93
C VAL A 157 -12.81 23.22 1.22
N ASP A 158 -11.76 23.79 0.64
CA ASP A 158 -11.44 25.20 0.79
C ASP A 158 -12.32 26.10 -0.09
N TYR A 159 -12.09 27.41 -0.01
CA TYR A 159 -12.86 28.40 -0.79
C TYR A 159 -12.57 28.36 -2.30
N ASP A 160 -11.46 27.76 -2.71
CA ASP A 160 -11.08 27.57 -4.11
C ASP A 160 -11.57 26.21 -4.66
N GLY A 161 -12.23 25.42 -3.83
CA GLY A 161 -12.75 24.09 -4.19
C GLY A 161 -11.71 22.98 -4.14
N VAL A 162 -10.54 23.21 -3.54
CA VAL A 162 -9.53 22.15 -3.36
C VAL A 162 -9.97 21.19 -2.25
N LEU A 163 -9.86 19.90 -2.54
CA LEU A 163 -10.24 18.81 -1.64
C LEU A 163 -9.01 18.32 -0.87
N TYR A 164 -9.10 18.35 0.45
CA TYR A 164 -8.10 17.79 1.36
C TYR A 164 -8.67 16.57 2.07
N ARG A 165 -8.13 15.38 1.81
CA ARG A 165 -8.48 14.20 2.60
C ARG A 165 -7.84 14.32 3.98
N ILE A 166 -8.67 14.50 5.00
CA ILE A 166 -8.24 14.79 6.37
C ILE A 166 -8.26 13.56 7.28
N LEU A 167 -9.09 12.56 6.94
CA LEU A 167 -9.22 11.34 7.71
C LEU A 167 -9.78 10.22 6.84
N GLU A 168 -9.47 8.97 7.20
CA GLU A 168 -10.02 7.78 6.56
C GLU A 168 -10.29 6.69 7.60
N LEU A 169 -11.42 6.01 7.44
CA LEU A 169 -11.74 4.73 8.07
C LEU A 169 -11.78 3.67 6.97
N TYR A 170 -10.75 2.84 6.90
CA TYR A 170 -10.63 1.79 5.89
C TYR A 170 -10.84 0.42 6.52
N GLY A 171 -11.90 -0.26 6.08
CA GLY A 171 -12.35 -1.53 6.64
C GLY A 171 -11.59 -2.74 6.12
N CYS A 172 -10.26 -2.71 6.17
CA CYS A 172 -9.39 -3.80 5.73
C CYS A 172 -8.85 -4.58 6.94
N THR A 173 -8.67 -5.88 6.80
CA THR A 173 -7.92 -6.70 7.77
C THR A 173 -6.41 -6.48 7.60
N LYS A 174 -5.59 -7.27 8.29
CA LYS A 174 -4.14 -7.31 8.05
C LYS A 174 -3.78 -7.91 6.67
N THR A 175 -4.71 -8.65 6.06
CA THR A 175 -4.55 -9.20 4.71
C THR A 175 -5.04 -8.17 3.70
N PRO A 176 -4.21 -7.76 2.74
CA PRO A 176 -4.62 -6.81 1.72
C PRO A 176 -5.88 -7.25 0.97
N ASN A 177 -6.79 -6.29 0.71
CA ASN A 177 -8.02 -6.52 -0.02
C ASN A 177 -9.02 -7.49 0.64
N GLU A 178 -8.87 -7.75 1.95
CA GLU A 178 -9.81 -8.51 2.75
C GLU A 178 -10.56 -7.60 3.74
N GLY A 179 -11.90 -7.56 3.64
CA GLY A 179 -12.74 -6.73 4.49
C GLY A 179 -12.88 -7.29 5.91
N VAL A 180 -13.04 -6.39 6.88
CA VAL A 180 -13.25 -6.73 8.32
C VAL A 180 -14.59 -7.39 8.62
N LYS A 181 -15.45 -7.60 7.63
CA LYS A 181 -16.78 -8.24 7.72
C LYS A 181 -17.69 -7.57 8.76
N TRP A 182 -17.62 -6.26 8.85
CA TRP A 182 -18.56 -5.49 9.66
C TRP A 182 -19.86 -5.30 8.89
N ASN A 183 -20.98 -5.57 9.56
CA ASN A 183 -22.28 -5.22 9.00
C ASN A 183 -22.46 -3.70 8.92
N PRO A 184 -23.44 -3.18 8.14
CA PRO A 184 -23.67 -1.75 7.98
C PRO A 184 -23.86 -1.02 9.31
N ASP A 185 -24.59 -1.58 10.24
CA ASP A 185 -24.86 -0.95 11.55
C ASP A 185 -23.56 -0.67 12.30
N LYS A 186 -22.65 -1.63 12.32
CA LYS A 186 -21.32 -1.48 12.95
C LYS A 186 -20.46 -0.45 12.23
N GLN A 187 -20.50 -0.44 10.89
CA GLN A 187 -19.74 0.54 10.09
C GLN A 187 -20.24 1.95 10.40
N PHE A 188 -21.57 2.19 10.37
CA PHE A 188 -22.14 3.50 10.67
C PHE A 188 -22.02 3.91 12.14
N ALA A 189 -22.07 2.97 13.07
CA ALA A 189 -21.79 3.25 14.48
C ALA A 189 -20.34 3.78 14.67
N GLU A 190 -19.39 3.19 14.01
CA GLU A 190 -17.99 3.62 14.09
C GLU A 190 -17.75 4.97 13.39
N ILE A 191 -18.33 5.18 12.20
CA ILE A 191 -18.34 6.47 11.50
C ILE A 191 -18.89 7.56 12.43
N SER A 192 -20.07 7.32 13.02
CA SER A 192 -20.74 8.26 13.95
C SER A 192 -19.90 8.51 15.22
N ARG A 193 -19.21 7.49 15.73
CA ARG A 193 -18.29 7.64 16.85
C ARG A 193 -17.15 8.59 16.49
N ILE A 194 -16.50 8.38 15.34
CA ILE A 194 -15.41 9.22 14.86
C ILE A 194 -15.88 10.67 14.70
N GLU A 195 -17.01 10.91 14.05
CA GLU A 195 -17.54 12.27 13.84
C GLU A 195 -17.84 13.01 15.14
N ARG A 196 -18.28 12.30 16.17
CA ARG A 196 -18.55 12.90 17.49
C ARG A 196 -17.31 13.17 18.32
N THR A 197 -16.22 12.43 18.11
CA THR A 197 -15.06 12.46 19.00
C THR A 197 -13.81 13.08 18.39
N HIS A 198 -13.67 13.04 17.06
CA HIS A 198 -12.47 13.54 16.39
C HIS A 198 -12.43 15.07 16.40
N ALA A 199 -11.28 15.66 16.76
CA ALA A 199 -11.12 17.09 16.94
C ALA A 199 -11.54 17.93 15.73
N TRP A 200 -11.27 17.47 14.52
CA TRP A 200 -11.60 18.18 13.28
C TRP A 200 -13.04 18.01 12.83
N LEU A 201 -13.78 17.05 13.36
CA LEU A 201 -15.13 16.70 12.91
C LEU A 201 -16.21 17.03 13.94
N LYS A 202 -15.86 17.04 15.22
CA LYS A 202 -16.80 17.25 16.32
C LYS A 202 -17.54 18.58 16.18
N GLY A 203 -18.88 18.51 16.14
CA GLY A 203 -19.75 19.68 16.04
C GLY A 203 -19.83 20.31 14.65
N LYS A 204 -19.17 19.76 13.66
CA LYS A 204 -19.25 20.22 12.27
C LYS A 204 -20.51 19.64 11.59
N ASN A 205 -21.07 20.41 10.66
CA ASN A 205 -22.08 19.89 9.72
C ASN A 205 -21.36 19.13 8.60
N ILE A 206 -21.58 17.81 8.51
CA ILE A 206 -20.89 16.93 7.57
C ILE A 206 -21.84 16.49 6.48
N ILE A 207 -21.53 16.83 5.23
CA ILE A 207 -22.32 16.41 4.06
C ILE A 207 -21.88 15.00 3.66
N GLY A 208 -22.78 14.02 3.74
CA GLY A 208 -22.48 12.63 3.37
C GLY A 208 -22.80 12.36 1.90
N VAL A 209 -21.88 11.69 1.22
CA VAL A 209 -22.04 11.13 -0.12
C VAL A 209 -21.71 9.65 -0.06
N ALA A 210 -22.52 8.82 -0.71
CA ALA A 210 -22.26 7.39 -0.81
C ALA A 210 -22.52 6.90 -2.23
N ASP A 211 -21.84 5.80 -2.60
CA ASP A 211 -22.09 5.16 -3.89
C ASP A 211 -23.56 4.67 -3.96
N PRO A 212 -24.28 4.91 -5.06
CA PRO A 212 -25.65 4.41 -5.25
C PRO A 212 -25.81 2.90 -5.05
N ALA A 213 -24.76 2.11 -5.31
CA ALA A 213 -24.77 0.67 -5.06
C ALA A 213 -24.99 0.32 -3.59
N CYS A 214 -24.71 1.22 -2.64
CA CYS A 214 -24.98 1.03 -1.21
C CYS A 214 -26.48 0.82 -0.91
N TRP A 215 -27.37 1.27 -1.80
CA TRP A 215 -28.82 1.11 -1.68
C TRP A 215 -29.40 0.06 -2.64
N ALA A 216 -28.55 -0.62 -3.41
CA ALA A 216 -29.01 -1.76 -4.18
C ALA A 216 -29.49 -2.83 -3.20
N ALA A 217 -30.80 -3.09 -3.19
CA ALA A 217 -31.35 -4.19 -2.41
C ALA A 217 -30.65 -5.48 -2.80
N ASP A 218 -30.19 -6.24 -1.81
CA ASP A 218 -29.73 -7.61 -2.03
C ASP A 218 -30.87 -8.34 -2.76
N ARG A 219 -30.70 -8.54 -4.04
CA ARG A 219 -31.52 -9.45 -4.82
C ARG A 219 -30.93 -10.83 -4.61
N GLY A 220 -31.18 -11.36 -3.39
CA GLY A 220 -30.88 -12.73 -3.00
C GLY A 220 -31.56 -13.76 -3.87
#